data_8ef86a9b3d5b64eb2d10bc91f58133c5
#
_entry.id   8ef86a9b3d5b64eb2d10bc91f58133c5
#
_cell.length_a   1.000
_cell.length_b   1.000
_cell.length_c   1.000
_cell.angle_alpha   90.00
_cell.angle_beta   90.00
_cell.angle_gamma   90.00
#
_symmetry.space_group_name_H-M   'P 1'
#
loop_
_entity.id
_entity.type
_entity.pdbx_description
1 polymer ?
#
loop_
_entity_poly.entity_id
_entity_poly.type
_entity_poly.pdbx_seq_one_letter_code
_entity_poly.pdbx_strand_id
1 'polypeptide(L)'
;MATDLKNKTLSYRGGMYILLALFSITIIGGVIIYRLSLTSHQGISELLDESIFYAIIAVAALMGAVAIFLSVRFSRNLRNLKRVVDAMDNGADIESVPDFARDELGDLSRHIIDLYQRLRQTSHALEHEHDKAIHEKEEKLRIKRQLTNNINHELKTPVAAIQGYLETIINNNDISDEERRSFIEKSYAHSLRLTQLLHDVSTITRLEDGSSRIETDAVDLRAIIDEVASEVKLLPQERQMRVNIDMPEKVLVNGNSTLLMSIIKNLTDNAIAYSGGRDIFIRLTEGNDAMHTITFSDNGIGIDEEHINHIFERFYRIDAGRSRKLGGTGLGLSIVKNAVLFHGGDIEVYNRKAGGLEFKFTLPIAEN
;
A
#
# COMPACT_ATOMS: atom_id res chain seq x y z
N MET A 1 34.13 -25.43 3.88
CA MET A 1 33.36 -25.90 2.71
C MET A 1 34.13 -25.72 1.39
N ALA A 2 34.80 -24.60 1.11
CA ALA A 2 35.57 -24.38 -0.13
C ALA A 2 36.83 -25.31 -0.28
N THR A 3 37.51 -25.67 0.79
CA THR A 3 38.67 -26.59 0.80
C THR A 3 38.27 -28.03 0.46
N ASP A 4 37.08 -28.45 0.85
CA ASP A 4 36.60 -29.83 0.63
C ASP A 4 36.18 -30.08 -0.83
N LEU A 5 35.63 -29.05 -1.49
CA LEU A 5 35.31 -29.08 -2.93
C LEU A 5 36.57 -29.07 -3.80
N LYS A 6 37.61 -28.35 -3.38
CA LYS A 6 38.89 -28.30 -4.10
C LYS A 6 39.58 -29.66 -4.06
N ASN A 7 39.49 -30.40 -2.93
CA ASN A 7 40.00 -31.75 -2.80
C ASN A 7 39.19 -32.79 -3.60
N LYS A 8 37.86 -32.66 -3.68
CA LYS A 8 37.01 -33.56 -4.50
C LYS A 8 37.26 -33.40 -6.00
N THR A 9 37.41 -32.16 -6.51
CA THR A 9 37.73 -31.94 -7.94
C THR A 9 39.13 -32.43 -8.33
N LEU A 10 40.09 -32.37 -7.40
CA LEU A 10 41.40 -32.96 -7.58
C LEU A 10 41.31 -34.51 -7.61
N SER A 11 40.45 -35.11 -6.77
CA SER A 11 40.16 -36.54 -6.71
C SER A 11 39.55 -37.09 -7.99
N TYR A 12 38.57 -36.40 -8.60
CA TYR A 12 37.98 -36.80 -9.86
C TYR A 12 38.95 -36.72 -11.05
N ARG A 13 39.78 -35.66 -11.10
CA ARG A 13 40.88 -35.55 -12.10
C ARG A 13 41.89 -36.64 -11.94
N GLY A 14 42.27 -36.91 -10.68
CA GLY A 14 43.20 -38.02 -10.35
C GLY A 14 42.62 -39.36 -10.76
N GLY A 15 41.35 -39.66 -10.43
CA GLY A 15 40.67 -40.89 -10.81
C GLY A 15 40.60 -41.12 -12.32
N MET A 16 40.32 -40.09 -13.11
CA MET A 16 40.23 -40.18 -14.55
C MET A 16 41.61 -40.33 -15.22
N TYR A 17 42.65 -39.67 -14.73
CA TYR A 17 44.01 -39.90 -15.19
C TYR A 17 44.52 -41.29 -14.83
N ILE A 18 44.15 -41.84 -13.65
CA ILE A 18 44.43 -43.18 -13.24
C ILE A 18 43.71 -44.20 -14.16
N LEU A 19 42.45 -43.99 -14.49
CA LEU A 19 41.71 -44.86 -15.42
C LEU A 19 42.33 -44.83 -16.84
N LEU A 20 42.70 -43.64 -17.33
CA LEU A 20 43.39 -43.49 -18.63
C LEU A 20 44.78 -44.15 -18.61
N ALA A 21 45.52 -44.01 -17.51
CA ALA A 21 46.82 -44.66 -17.36
C ALA A 21 46.69 -46.19 -17.27
N LEU A 22 45.72 -46.70 -16.49
CA LEU A 22 45.44 -48.16 -16.40
C LEU A 22 45.00 -48.70 -17.77
N PHE A 23 44.18 -48.00 -18.49
CA PHE A 23 43.75 -48.39 -19.83
C PHE A 23 44.92 -48.40 -20.82
N SER A 24 45.80 -47.39 -20.78
CA SER A 24 47.00 -47.36 -21.59
C SER A 24 47.99 -48.49 -21.23
N ILE A 25 48.14 -48.80 -19.92
CA ILE A 25 48.97 -49.90 -19.44
C ILE A 25 48.42 -51.26 -19.89
N THR A 26 47.09 -51.46 -19.82
CA THR A 26 46.47 -52.72 -20.30
C THR A 26 46.62 -52.89 -21.79
N ILE A 27 46.53 -51.86 -22.59
CA ILE A 27 46.77 -51.92 -24.04
C ILE A 27 48.23 -52.21 -24.33
N ILE A 28 49.15 -51.46 -23.69
CA ILE A 28 50.59 -51.67 -23.87
C ILE A 28 51.00 -53.08 -23.39
N GLY A 29 50.46 -53.54 -22.26
CA GLY A 29 50.70 -54.92 -21.75
C GLY A 29 50.19 -55.99 -22.70
N GLY A 30 48.93 -55.76 -23.23
CA GLY A 30 48.37 -56.67 -24.25
C GLY A 30 49.21 -56.73 -25.53
N VAL A 31 49.69 -55.61 -26.00
CA VAL A 31 50.60 -55.49 -27.16
C VAL A 31 51.92 -56.21 -26.91
N ILE A 32 52.55 -56.06 -25.71
CA ILE A 32 53.81 -56.73 -25.34
C ILE A 32 53.61 -58.26 -25.25
N ILE A 33 52.55 -58.72 -24.60
CA ILE A 33 52.18 -60.12 -24.50
C ILE A 33 51.96 -60.70 -25.89
N TYR A 34 51.25 -60.02 -26.75
CA TYR A 34 51.00 -60.44 -28.14
C TYR A 34 52.32 -60.52 -28.92
N ARG A 35 53.23 -59.58 -28.80
CA ARG A 35 54.56 -59.59 -29.44
C ARG A 35 55.42 -60.73 -28.90
N LEU A 36 55.40 -61.05 -27.65
CA LEU A 36 56.15 -62.17 -27.02
C LEU A 36 55.60 -63.55 -27.49
N SER A 37 54.29 -63.63 -27.73
CA SER A 37 53.61 -64.81 -28.33
C SER A 37 54.03 -65.09 -29.76
N LEU A 38 54.26 -64.05 -30.53
CA LEU A 38 54.64 -64.09 -31.96
C LEU A 38 56.10 -64.54 -32.19
N THR A 39 56.98 -64.23 -31.26
CA THR A 39 58.39 -64.68 -31.36
C THR A 39 58.61 -66.20 -31.22
N SER A 40 57.52 -66.95 -30.91
CA SER A 40 57.52 -68.41 -30.73
C SER A 40 57.09 -69.22 -31.97
N HIS A 41 56.59 -68.62 -33.08
CA HIS A 41 56.19 -69.38 -34.25
C HIS A 41 56.54 -68.64 -35.56
N GLN A 42 57.49 -69.20 -36.31
CA GLN A 42 57.84 -68.78 -37.68
C GLN A 42 56.90 -69.37 -38.71
N GLY A 43 56.30 -68.50 -39.59
CA GLY A 43 55.68 -68.87 -40.86
C GLY A 43 54.46 -68.03 -41.20
N ILE A 44 54.41 -67.48 -42.41
CA ILE A 44 53.34 -66.90 -43.24
C ILE A 44 52.35 -65.93 -42.58
N SER A 45 52.32 -65.75 -41.26
CA SER A 45 51.43 -64.85 -40.52
C SER A 45 51.94 -63.44 -40.31
N GLU A 46 53.16 -63.08 -40.72
CA GLU A 46 53.84 -61.83 -40.41
C GLU A 46 53.09 -60.58 -40.97
N LEU A 47 52.56 -60.63 -42.18
CA LEU A 47 51.91 -59.47 -42.81
C LEU A 47 50.50 -59.20 -42.27
N LEU A 48 49.79 -60.25 -41.84
CA LEU A 48 48.48 -60.13 -41.20
C LEU A 48 48.62 -59.61 -39.76
N ASP A 49 49.67 -60.04 -39.07
CA ASP A 49 49.95 -59.67 -37.70
C ASP A 49 50.40 -58.20 -37.57
N GLU A 50 51.17 -57.64 -38.48
CA GLU A 50 51.53 -56.20 -38.47
C GLU A 50 50.31 -55.32 -38.71
N SER A 51 49.41 -55.63 -39.61
CA SER A 51 48.21 -54.84 -39.87
C SER A 51 47.24 -54.81 -38.68
N ILE A 52 47.07 -55.94 -38.00
CA ILE A 52 46.25 -56.02 -36.77
C ILE A 52 46.88 -55.22 -35.63
N PHE A 53 48.21 -55.31 -35.48
CA PHE A 53 48.94 -54.51 -34.50
C PHE A 53 48.76 -52.99 -34.65
N TYR A 54 48.94 -52.50 -35.88
CA TYR A 54 48.71 -51.06 -36.15
C TYR A 54 47.25 -50.68 -36.00
N ALA A 55 46.30 -51.56 -36.33
CA ALA A 55 44.89 -51.30 -36.11
C ALA A 55 44.52 -51.16 -34.61
N ILE A 56 45.10 -52.03 -33.75
CA ILE A 56 44.90 -51.93 -32.32
C ILE A 56 45.46 -50.60 -31.75
N ILE A 57 46.68 -50.19 -32.18
CA ILE A 57 47.27 -48.91 -31.79
C ILE A 57 46.40 -47.74 -32.23
N ALA A 58 45.91 -47.77 -33.50
CA ALA A 58 45.05 -46.70 -34.04
C ALA A 58 43.73 -46.59 -33.23
N VAL A 59 43.10 -47.70 -32.89
CA VAL A 59 41.87 -47.72 -32.05
C VAL A 59 42.16 -47.24 -30.65
N ALA A 60 43.27 -47.63 -30.05
CA ALA A 60 43.67 -47.14 -28.72
C ALA A 60 43.99 -45.64 -28.71
N ALA A 61 44.66 -45.14 -29.74
CA ALA A 61 44.92 -43.69 -29.91
C ALA A 61 43.63 -42.91 -30.11
N LEU A 62 42.69 -43.43 -30.92
CA LEU A 62 41.39 -42.80 -31.14
C LEU A 62 40.58 -42.74 -29.82
N MET A 63 40.51 -43.84 -29.09
CA MET A 63 39.81 -43.91 -27.79
C MET A 63 40.42 -42.95 -26.77
N GLY A 64 41.78 -42.86 -26.72
CA GLY A 64 42.49 -41.91 -25.89
C GLY A 64 42.13 -40.45 -26.25
N ALA A 65 42.13 -40.12 -27.55
CA ALA A 65 41.77 -38.81 -28.03
C ALA A 65 40.31 -38.44 -27.67
N VAL A 66 39.35 -39.34 -27.85
CA VAL A 66 37.95 -39.20 -27.46
C VAL A 66 37.82 -38.99 -25.94
N ALA A 67 38.50 -39.76 -25.13
CA ALA A 67 38.50 -39.64 -23.67
C ALA A 67 39.05 -38.27 -23.22
N ILE A 68 40.13 -37.81 -23.82
CA ILE A 68 40.70 -36.46 -23.54
C ILE A 68 39.73 -35.37 -23.93
N PHE A 69 39.12 -35.46 -25.12
CA PHE A 69 38.14 -34.51 -25.59
C PHE A 69 36.92 -34.39 -24.66
N LEU A 70 36.34 -35.51 -24.25
CA LEU A 70 35.23 -35.56 -23.32
C LEU A 70 35.60 -34.99 -21.95
N SER A 71 36.80 -35.33 -21.44
CA SER A 71 37.34 -34.82 -20.19
C SER A 71 37.50 -33.29 -20.17
N VAL A 72 38.07 -32.74 -21.26
CA VAL A 72 38.27 -31.29 -21.38
C VAL A 72 36.91 -30.57 -21.46
N ARG A 73 35.97 -31.12 -22.25
CA ARG A 73 34.61 -30.59 -22.38
C ARG A 73 33.86 -30.59 -21.04
N PHE A 74 33.87 -31.70 -20.32
CA PHE A 74 33.25 -31.81 -18.99
C PHE A 74 33.87 -30.84 -17.98
N SER A 75 35.20 -30.78 -17.93
CA SER A 75 35.93 -29.87 -17.00
C SER A 75 35.68 -28.41 -17.30
N ARG A 76 35.42 -28.05 -18.57
CA ARG A 76 35.06 -26.65 -18.97
C ARG A 76 33.68 -26.28 -18.45
N ASN A 77 32.67 -27.12 -18.65
CA ASN A 77 31.33 -26.90 -18.17
C ASN A 77 31.27 -26.75 -16.63
N LEU A 78 31.98 -27.64 -15.92
CA LEU A 78 32.04 -27.59 -14.46
C LEU A 78 32.72 -26.34 -13.94
N ARG A 79 33.76 -25.85 -14.61
CA ARG A 79 34.44 -24.58 -14.24
C ARG A 79 33.53 -23.37 -14.50
N ASN A 80 32.79 -23.37 -15.59
CA ASN A 80 31.83 -22.29 -15.91
C ASN A 80 30.71 -22.26 -14.88
N LEU A 81 30.13 -23.42 -14.55
CA LEU A 81 29.09 -23.50 -13.51
C LEU A 81 29.61 -23.03 -12.15
N LYS A 82 30.86 -23.44 -11.78
CA LYS A 82 31.47 -22.98 -10.52
C LYS A 82 31.62 -21.45 -10.47
N ARG A 83 32.06 -20.81 -11.56
CA ARG A 83 32.20 -19.34 -11.63
C ARG A 83 30.84 -18.66 -11.44
N VAL A 84 29.81 -19.19 -12.06
CA VAL A 84 28.46 -18.65 -11.92
C VAL A 84 27.95 -18.79 -10.49
N VAL A 85 28.14 -19.96 -9.86
CA VAL A 85 27.76 -20.19 -8.45
C VAL A 85 28.57 -19.28 -7.50
N ASP A 86 29.88 -19.13 -7.73
CA ASP A 86 30.72 -18.23 -6.93
C ASP A 86 30.27 -16.74 -7.10
N ALA A 87 29.80 -16.35 -8.28
CA ALA A 87 29.24 -15.02 -8.52
C ALA A 87 27.87 -14.84 -7.83
N MET A 88 27.02 -15.88 -7.86
CA MET A 88 25.76 -15.91 -7.13
C MET A 88 25.93 -15.76 -5.62
N ASP A 89 26.90 -16.45 -5.03
CA ASP A 89 27.20 -16.38 -3.60
C ASP A 89 27.69 -15.00 -3.16
N ASN A 90 28.38 -14.29 -4.04
CA ASN A 90 28.84 -12.91 -3.82
C ASN A 90 27.79 -11.85 -4.16
N GLY A 91 26.57 -12.23 -4.52
CA GLY A 91 25.48 -11.30 -4.86
C GLY A 91 25.70 -10.52 -6.16
N ALA A 92 26.67 -10.93 -7.00
CA ALA A 92 26.94 -10.26 -8.26
C ALA A 92 25.86 -10.51 -9.30
N ASP A 93 25.55 -9.50 -10.10
CA ASP A 93 24.66 -9.66 -11.25
C ASP A 93 25.32 -10.54 -12.32
N ILE A 94 24.56 -11.56 -12.77
CA ILE A 94 24.99 -12.40 -13.88
C ILE A 94 24.57 -11.69 -15.17
N GLU A 95 25.37 -10.69 -15.59
CA GLU A 95 25.11 -9.94 -16.84
C GLU A 95 25.27 -10.80 -18.10
N SER A 96 26.08 -11.86 -18.05
CA SER A 96 26.24 -12.81 -19.14
C SER A 96 26.26 -14.25 -18.66
N VAL A 97 25.29 -15.03 -19.11
CA VAL A 97 25.26 -16.47 -18.88
C VAL A 97 26.33 -17.13 -19.77
N PRO A 98 27.31 -17.87 -19.21
CA PRO A 98 28.30 -18.57 -20.03
C PRO A 98 27.62 -19.56 -20.98
N ASP A 99 28.20 -19.74 -22.17
CA ASP A 99 27.69 -20.76 -23.10
C ASP A 99 28.02 -22.15 -22.56
N PHE A 100 26.98 -22.89 -22.17
CA PHE A 100 27.07 -24.26 -21.71
C PHE A 100 26.84 -25.24 -22.89
N ALA A 101 27.54 -26.35 -22.86
CA ALA A 101 27.35 -27.41 -23.85
C ALA A 101 25.89 -27.90 -23.82
N ARG A 102 25.42 -28.41 -24.98
CA ARG A 102 24.09 -29.04 -25.12
C ARG A 102 24.18 -30.49 -24.67
N ASP A 103 24.34 -30.69 -23.36
CA ASP A 103 24.36 -31.97 -22.68
C ASP A 103 23.60 -31.85 -21.35
N GLU A 104 23.40 -32.93 -20.63
CA GLU A 104 22.64 -32.98 -19.38
C GLU A 104 23.20 -32.02 -18.33
N LEU A 105 24.53 -31.85 -18.28
CA LEU A 105 25.19 -30.91 -17.35
C LEU A 105 24.92 -29.46 -17.75
N GLY A 106 24.88 -29.17 -19.04
CA GLY A 106 24.54 -27.85 -19.54
C GLY A 106 23.07 -27.49 -19.29
N ASP A 107 22.14 -28.47 -19.42
CA ASP A 107 20.74 -28.29 -19.10
C ASP A 107 20.55 -28.02 -17.59
N LEU A 108 21.19 -28.79 -16.73
CA LEU A 108 21.18 -28.58 -15.29
C LEU A 108 21.72 -27.20 -14.93
N SER A 109 22.81 -26.78 -15.56
CA SER A 109 23.41 -25.45 -15.33
C SER A 109 22.44 -24.33 -15.69
N ARG A 110 21.75 -24.43 -16.82
CA ARG A 110 20.72 -23.46 -17.25
C ARG A 110 19.55 -23.40 -16.27
N HIS A 111 19.06 -24.57 -15.80
CA HIS A 111 17.99 -24.63 -14.80
C HIS A 111 18.37 -23.98 -13.48
N ILE A 112 19.62 -24.21 -13.00
CA ILE A 112 20.12 -23.58 -11.76
C ILE A 112 20.15 -22.04 -11.91
N ILE A 113 20.61 -21.54 -13.05
CA ILE A 113 20.66 -20.09 -13.31
C ILE A 113 19.25 -19.50 -13.39
N ASP A 114 18.33 -20.14 -14.10
CA ASP A 114 16.92 -19.71 -14.20
C ASP A 114 16.26 -19.67 -12.80
N LEU A 115 16.46 -20.72 -12.01
CA LEU A 115 15.95 -20.78 -10.63
C LEU A 115 16.52 -19.65 -9.77
N TYR A 116 17.81 -19.38 -9.86
CA TYR A 116 18.44 -18.28 -9.13
C TYR A 116 17.90 -16.91 -9.55
N GLN A 117 17.73 -16.68 -10.87
CA GLN A 117 17.16 -15.43 -11.39
C GLN A 117 15.73 -15.22 -10.91
N ARG A 118 14.90 -16.27 -10.93
CA ARG A 118 13.52 -16.21 -10.39
C ARG A 118 13.52 -15.95 -8.89
N LEU A 119 14.37 -16.63 -8.13
CA LEU A 119 14.49 -16.41 -6.69
C LEU A 119 14.86 -14.97 -6.37
N ARG A 120 15.83 -14.42 -7.10
CA ARG A 120 16.29 -13.04 -6.93
C ARG A 120 15.19 -12.03 -7.28
N GLN A 121 14.49 -12.23 -8.41
CA GLN A 121 13.36 -11.39 -8.80
C GLN A 121 12.25 -11.38 -7.74
N THR A 122 11.91 -12.58 -7.21
CA THR A 122 10.91 -12.71 -6.15
C THR A 122 11.37 -12.04 -4.86
N SER A 123 12.65 -12.17 -4.49
CA SER A 123 13.21 -11.51 -3.32
C SER A 123 13.16 -9.99 -3.43
N HIS A 124 13.56 -9.42 -4.57
CA HIS A 124 13.46 -7.97 -4.80
C HIS A 124 12.01 -7.46 -4.82
N ALA A 125 11.08 -8.22 -5.42
CA ALA A 125 9.67 -7.87 -5.39
C ALA A 125 9.12 -7.85 -3.95
N LEU A 126 9.50 -8.85 -3.15
CA LEU A 126 9.10 -8.95 -1.74
C LEU A 126 9.70 -7.82 -0.88
N GLU A 127 10.97 -7.48 -1.09
CA GLU A 127 11.62 -6.32 -0.43
C GLU A 127 10.88 -5.02 -0.76
N HIS A 128 10.56 -4.80 -2.03
CA HIS A 128 9.83 -3.61 -2.45
C HIS A 128 8.42 -3.53 -1.84
N GLU A 129 7.68 -4.65 -1.80
CA GLU A 129 6.37 -4.71 -1.12
C GLU A 129 6.50 -4.47 0.38
N HIS A 130 7.53 -5.03 1.01
CA HIS A 130 7.80 -4.84 2.43
C HIS A 130 8.10 -3.38 2.77
N ASP A 131 8.99 -2.74 2.00
CA ASP A 131 9.34 -1.33 2.18
C ASP A 131 8.10 -0.42 1.98
N LYS A 132 7.28 -0.73 0.97
CA LYS A 132 6.02 -0.02 0.74
C LYS A 132 5.06 -0.16 1.93
N ALA A 133 4.89 -1.38 2.45
CA ALA A 133 4.03 -1.65 3.60
C ALA A 133 4.54 -0.95 4.87
N ILE A 134 5.86 -0.90 5.09
CA ILE A 134 6.47 -0.15 6.20
C ILE A 134 6.16 1.34 6.05
N HIS A 135 6.40 1.90 4.87
CA HIS A 135 6.17 3.33 4.61
C HIS A 135 4.69 3.73 4.83
N GLU A 136 3.75 2.93 4.31
CA GLU A 136 2.32 3.13 4.55
C GLU A 136 1.96 3.05 6.04
N LYS A 137 2.57 2.13 6.79
CA LYS A 137 2.36 2.00 8.23
C LYS A 137 2.91 3.19 9.00
N GLU A 138 4.10 3.67 8.65
CA GLU A 138 4.72 4.84 9.28
C GLU A 138 3.89 6.10 9.02
N GLU A 139 3.38 6.27 7.80
CA GLU A 139 2.51 7.39 7.45
C GLU A 139 1.20 7.35 8.24
N LYS A 140 0.54 6.19 8.33
CA LYS A 140 -0.64 6.01 9.18
C LYS A 140 -0.36 6.36 10.65
N LEU A 141 0.77 5.93 11.19
CA LEU A 141 1.17 6.25 12.56
C LEU A 141 1.44 7.74 12.74
N ARG A 142 2.04 8.40 11.76
CA ARG A 142 2.27 9.85 11.77
C ARG A 142 0.95 10.61 11.81
N ILE A 143 0.02 10.25 10.92
CA ILE A 143 -1.33 10.85 10.88
C ILE A 143 -2.05 10.65 12.21
N LYS A 144 -1.99 9.44 12.79
CA LYS A 144 -2.63 9.14 14.08
C LYS A 144 -2.03 9.96 15.23
N ARG A 145 -0.69 10.14 15.27
CA ARG A 145 -0.02 10.99 16.26
C ARG A 145 -0.42 12.46 16.10
N GLN A 146 -0.46 12.96 14.88
CA GLN A 146 -0.88 14.32 14.59
C GLN A 146 -2.34 14.56 15.01
N LEU A 147 -3.24 13.62 14.72
CA LEU A 147 -4.62 13.64 15.17
C LEU A 147 -4.71 13.74 16.71
N THR A 148 -3.99 12.87 17.43
CA THR A 148 -3.98 12.87 18.91
C THR A 148 -3.46 14.20 19.47
N ASN A 149 -2.40 14.74 18.92
CA ASN A 149 -1.85 16.03 19.36
C ASN A 149 -2.85 17.17 19.13
N ASN A 150 -3.49 17.21 17.96
CA ASN A 150 -4.48 18.23 17.65
C ASN A 150 -5.71 18.13 18.55
N ILE A 151 -6.20 16.91 18.82
CA ILE A 151 -7.30 16.68 19.77
C ILE A 151 -6.93 17.23 21.15
N ASN A 152 -5.75 16.89 21.67
CA ASN A 152 -5.31 17.36 22.97
C ASN A 152 -5.25 18.90 23.04
N HIS A 153 -4.77 19.55 21.97
CA HIS A 153 -4.75 21.01 21.89
C HIS A 153 -6.15 21.63 21.88
N GLU A 154 -7.06 21.09 21.07
CA GLU A 154 -8.44 21.60 20.95
C GLU A 154 -9.28 21.28 22.20
N LEU A 155 -8.94 20.24 22.99
CA LEU A 155 -9.56 19.95 24.28
C LEU A 155 -9.03 20.88 25.40
N LYS A 156 -7.72 21.15 25.43
CA LYS A 156 -7.09 21.95 26.49
C LYS A 156 -7.63 23.39 26.54
N THR A 157 -7.88 23.99 25.39
CA THR A 157 -8.34 25.38 25.30
C THR A 157 -9.69 25.63 25.98
N PRO A 158 -10.78 24.91 25.65
CA PRO A 158 -12.07 25.09 26.31
C PRO A 158 -12.05 24.72 27.80
N VAL A 159 -11.28 23.68 28.17
CA VAL A 159 -11.13 23.28 29.58
C VAL A 159 -10.48 24.39 30.37
N ALA A 160 -9.37 24.96 29.88
CA ALA A 160 -8.69 26.10 30.59
C ALA A 160 -9.59 27.35 30.67
N ALA A 161 -10.39 27.63 29.65
CA ALA A 161 -11.34 28.73 29.66
C ALA A 161 -12.44 28.53 30.73
N ILE A 162 -13.03 27.33 30.80
CA ILE A 162 -14.03 26.98 31.82
C ILE A 162 -13.44 27.15 33.22
N GLN A 163 -12.23 26.59 33.46
CA GLN A 163 -11.55 26.73 34.73
C GLN A 163 -11.31 28.19 35.10
N GLY A 164 -10.78 28.98 34.18
CA GLY A 164 -10.52 30.39 34.42
C GLY A 164 -11.77 31.23 34.76
N TYR A 165 -12.89 30.97 34.07
CA TYR A 165 -14.17 31.65 34.39
C TYR A 165 -14.69 31.21 35.76
N LEU A 166 -14.65 29.93 36.09
CA LEU A 166 -15.09 29.42 37.40
C LEU A 166 -14.17 29.89 38.53
N GLU A 167 -12.86 29.90 38.35
CA GLU A 167 -11.91 30.45 39.31
C GLU A 167 -12.17 31.95 39.59
N THR A 168 -12.48 32.72 38.54
CA THR A 168 -12.81 34.15 38.66
C THR A 168 -14.09 34.32 39.49
N ILE A 169 -15.11 33.52 39.28
CA ILE A 169 -16.35 33.57 40.06
C ILE A 169 -16.12 33.19 41.53
N ILE A 170 -15.30 32.14 41.78
CA ILE A 170 -15.05 31.60 43.11
C ILE A 170 -14.19 32.60 43.97
N ASN A 171 -13.17 33.17 43.33
CA ASN A 171 -12.17 33.97 44.05
C ASN A 171 -12.53 35.45 44.15
N ASN A 172 -13.59 35.92 43.48
CA ASN A 172 -13.96 37.36 43.48
C ASN A 172 -15.40 37.53 43.99
N ASN A 173 -15.49 37.85 45.29
CA ASN A 173 -16.80 38.01 45.94
C ASN A 173 -17.54 39.32 45.52
N ASP A 174 -16.82 40.29 44.97
CA ASP A 174 -17.36 41.60 44.58
C ASP A 174 -17.78 41.65 43.09
N ILE A 175 -17.78 40.51 42.38
CA ILE A 175 -18.20 40.41 40.98
C ILE A 175 -19.69 40.72 40.86
N SER A 176 -20.06 41.56 39.91
CA SER A 176 -21.47 41.85 39.64
C SER A 176 -22.25 40.62 39.19
N ASP A 177 -23.56 40.59 39.46
CA ASP A 177 -24.44 39.47 39.00
C ASP A 177 -24.47 39.33 37.49
N GLU A 178 -24.32 40.44 36.75
CA GLU A 178 -24.24 40.41 35.29
C GLU A 178 -22.96 39.77 34.77
N GLU A 179 -21.82 40.12 35.36
CA GLU A 179 -20.52 39.49 35.02
C GLU A 179 -20.49 38.02 35.40
N ARG A 180 -21.03 37.68 36.60
CA ARG A 180 -21.15 36.31 37.06
C ARG A 180 -21.96 35.50 36.08
N ARG A 181 -23.10 35.99 35.62
CA ARG A 181 -23.94 35.35 34.63
C ARG A 181 -23.23 35.19 33.29
N SER A 182 -22.51 36.23 32.83
CA SER A 182 -21.70 36.18 31.61
C SER A 182 -20.64 35.07 31.65
N PHE A 183 -19.93 34.90 32.79
CA PHE A 183 -18.92 33.84 32.93
C PHE A 183 -19.53 32.46 32.97
N ILE A 184 -20.71 32.28 33.61
CA ILE A 184 -21.46 31.03 33.57
C ILE A 184 -21.89 30.70 32.14
N GLU A 185 -22.46 31.65 31.41
CA GLU A 185 -22.89 31.46 30.02
C GLU A 185 -21.70 31.12 29.10
N LYS A 186 -20.54 31.76 29.26
CA LYS A 186 -19.31 31.41 28.55
C LYS A 186 -18.78 30.03 28.90
N SER A 187 -18.82 29.64 30.18
CA SER A 187 -18.42 28.31 30.62
C SER A 187 -19.33 27.23 30.01
N TYR A 188 -20.63 27.48 29.99
CA TYR A 188 -21.59 26.60 29.36
C TYR A 188 -21.39 26.47 27.85
N ALA A 189 -21.14 27.56 27.14
CA ALA A 189 -20.81 27.53 25.70
C ALA A 189 -19.53 26.70 25.40
N HIS A 190 -18.49 26.83 26.25
CA HIS A 190 -17.27 26.02 26.11
C HIS A 190 -17.53 24.54 26.43
N SER A 191 -18.42 24.22 27.38
CA SER A 191 -18.83 22.85 27.69
C SER A 191 -19.55 22.19 26.50
N LEU A 192 -20.50 22.90 25.87
CA LEU A 192 -21.18 22.42 24.66
C LEU A 192 -20.19 22.16 23.51
N ARG A 193 -19.22 23.07 23.31
CA ARG A 193 -18.17 22.88 22.32
C ARG A 193 -17.31 21.64 22.60
N LEU A 194 -16.99 21.37 23.88
CA LEU A 194 -16.25 20.19 24.29
C LEU A 194 -17.00 18.91 23.96
N THR A 195 -18.31 18.89 24.24
CA THR A 195 -19.21 17.76 23.91
C THR A 195 -19.22 17.49 22.40
N GLN A 196 -19.35 18.56 21.59
CA GLN A 196 -19.30 18.41 20.13
C GLN A 196 -17.97 17.85 19.64
N LEU A 197 -16.84 18.37 20.18
CA LEU A 197 -15.52 17.88 19.81
C LEU A 197 -15.34 16.38 20.15
N LEU A 198 -15.81 15.93 21.32
CA LEU A 198 -15.78 14.54 21.72
C LEU A 198 -16.64 13.66 20.79
N HIS A 199 -17.80 14.15 20.38
CA HIS A 199 -18.66 13.46 19.43
C HIS A 199 -17.99 13.33 18.05
N ASP A 200 -17.40 14.41 17.55
CA ASP A 200 -16.67 14.45 16.27
C ASP A 200 -15.49 13.46 16.27
N VAL A 201 -14.68 13.46 17.34
CA VAL A 201 -13.55 12.55 17.53
C VAL A 201 -14.03 11.09 17.57
N SER A 202 -15.11 10.80 18.32
CA SER A 202 -15.69 9.46 18.38
C SER A 202 -16.15 8.98 17.01
N THR A 203 -16.81 9.86 16.24
CA THR A 203 -17.28 9.54 14.87
C THR A 203 -16.10 9.22 13.95
N ILE A 204 -15.05 10.04 13.95
CA ILE A 204 -13.85 9.80 13.15
C ILE A 204 -13.18 8.47 13.53
N THR A 205 -13.00 8.22 14.82
CA THR A 205 -12.36 6.99 15.32
C THR A 205 -13.15 5.75 14.91
N ARG A 206 -14.48 5.79 14.99
CA ARG A 206 -15.35 4.69 14.54
C ARG A 206 -15.26 4.43 13.04
N LEU A 207 -15.11 5.48 12.23
CA LEU A 207 -14.94 5.36 10.79
C LEU A 207 -13.56 4.82 10.41
N GLU A 208 -12.52 5.08 11.22
CA GLU A 208 -11.14 4.61 10.99
C GLU A 208 -10.89 3.17 11.46
N ASP A 209 -11.42 2.78 12.60
CA ASP A 209 -11.17 1.46 13.22
C ASP A 209 -11.86 0.29 12.49
N GLY A 210 -12.57 0.57 11.44
CA GLY A 210 -13.14 -0.42 10.53
C GLY A 210 -14.64 -0.34 10.42
N SER A 211 -15.06 -0.10 9.21
CA SER A 211 -16.45 -0.07 8.74
C SER A 211 -17.24 -1.35 9.02
N SER A 212 -16.58 -2.46 9.38
CA SER A 212 -17.20 -3.79 9.57
C SER A 212 -18.15 -3.91 10.76
N ARG A 213 -18.28 -2.87 11.61
CA ARG A 213 -19.19 -2.86 12.78
C ARG A 213 -20.30 -1.83 12.70
N ILE A 214 -20.35 -1.04 11.63
CA ILE A 214 -21.39 -0.03 11.44
C ILE A 214 -22.45 -0.64 10.54
N GLU A 215 -23.62 -0.88 11.09
CA GLU A 215 -24.76 -1.42 10.35
C GLU A 215 -25.31 -0.37 9.37
N THR A 216 -25.69 -0.83 8.19
CA THR A 216 -26.30 -0.03 7.14
C THR A 216 -27.68 -0.60 6.81
N ASP A 217 -28.67 0.27 6.67
CA ASP A 217 -30.03 -0.05 6.34
C ASP A 217 -30.57 0.84 5.22
N ALA A 218 -31.77 0.54 4.71
CA ALA A 218 -32.48 1.43 3.82
C ALA A 218 -32.99 2.66 4.59
N VAL A 219 -32.36 3.81 4.36
CA VAL A 219 -32.65 5.08 5.05
C VAL A 219 -33.25 6.08 4.08
N ASP A 220 -34.28 6.78 4.48
CA ASP A 220 -34.86 7.88 3.70
C ASP A 220 -34.05 9.16 3.93
N LEU A 221 -33.19 9.50 2.96
CA LEU A 221 -32.35 10.70 2.99
C LEU A 221 -33.20 11.97 3.00
N ARG A 222 -34.36 11.98 2.31
CA ARG A 222 -35.26 13.13 2.28
C ARG A 222 -35.77 13.46 3.68
N ALA A 223 -36.15 12.48 4.46
CA ALA A 223 -36.59 12.67 5.85
C ALA A 223 -35.50 13.30 6.73
N ILE A 224 -34.24 12.86 6.57
CA ILE A 224 -33.09 13.45 7.27
C ILE A 224 -32.90 14.93 6.90
N ILE A 225 -33.01 15.27 5.61
CA ILE A 225 -32.86 16.64 5.13
C ILE A 225 -34.00 17.53 5.65
N ASP A 226 -35.23 17.03 5.68
CA ASP A 226 -36.39 17.76 6.20
C ASP A 226 -36.24 18.01 7.71
N GLU A 227 -35.70 17.06 8.48
CA GLU A 227 -35.39 17.22 9.89
C GLU A 227 -34.39 18.35 10.12
N VAL A 228 -33.25 18.34 9.40
CA VAL A 228 -32.22 19.39 9.50
C VAL A 228 -32.78 20.75 9.06
N ALA A 229 -33.58 20.80 7.97
CA ALA A 229 -34.20 22.03 7.51
C ALA A 229 -35.18 22.60 8.56
N SER A 230 -35.85 21.74 9.33
CA SER A 230 -36.71 22.13 10.44
C SER A 230 -35.92 22.69 11.61
N GLU A 231 -34.78 22.11 11.95
CA GLU A 231 -33.84 22.65 12.98
C GLU A 231 -33.37 24.08 12.58
N VAL A 232 -33.01 24.29 11.32
CA VAL A 232 -32.59 25.62 10.81
C VAL A 232 -33.65 26.69 11.03
N LYS A 233 -34.92 26.35 10.85
CA LYS A 233 -36.04 27.28 11.10
C LYS A 233 -36.21 27.70 12.56
N LEU A 234 -35.73 26.90 13.50
CA LEU A 234 -35.76 27.17 14.95
C LEU A 234 -34.63 28.09 15.42
N LEU A 235 -33.64 28.34 14.57
CA LEU A 235 -32.52 29.22 14.93
C LEU A 235 -32.98 30.68 15.05
N PRO A 236 -32.23 31.54 15.77
CA PRO A 236 -32.45 32.97 15.77
C PRO A 236 -32.44 33.54 14.35
N GLN A 237 -33.32 34.53 14.05
CA GLN A 237 -33.57 35.05 12.71
C GLN A 237 -32.31 35.49 11.96
N GLU A 238 -31.28 35.96 12.70
CA GLU A 238 -29.98 36.39 12.16
C GLU A 238 -29.15 35.23 11.61
N ARG A 239 -29.38 34.00 12.11
CA ARG A 239 -28.70 32.79 11.73
C ARG A 239 -29.52 31.86 10.84
N GLN A 240 -30.76 32.18 10.61
CA GLN A 240 -31.63 31.39 9.73
C GLN A 240 -31.19 31.50 8.27
N MET A 241 -31.11 30.35 7.58
CA MET A 241 -30.96 30.25 6.14
C MET A 241 -32.22 29.60 5.54
N ARG A 242 -32.57 29.96 4.33
CA ARG A 242 -33.65 29.30 3.59
C ARG A 242 -33.10 28.02 2.97
N VAL A 243 -33.66 26.88 3.35
CA VAL A 243 -33.28 25.59 2.79
C VAL A 243 -34.24 25.26 1.65
N ASN A 244 -33.71 25.23 0.43
CA ASN A 244 -34.43 24.92 -0.79
C ASN A 244 -34.11 23.46 -1.18
N ILE A 245 -35.12 22.61 -1.18
CA ILE A 245 -34.94 21.16 -1.41
C ILE A 245 -35.60 20.82 -2.75
N ASP A 246 -34.80 20.33 -3.70
CA ASP A 246 -35.22 19.91 -5.03
C ASP A 246 -34.89 18.42 -5.22
N MET A 247 -35.76 17.58 -4.67
CA MET A 247 -35.70 16.12 -4.75
C MET A 247 -37.07 15.49 -4.49
N PRO A 248 -37.28 14.23 -4.87
CA PRO A 248 -38.51 13.48 -4.57
C PRO A 248 -38.84 13.46 -3.07
N GLU A 249 -40.14 13.23 -2.75
CA GLU A 249 -40.58 13.13 -1.35
C GLU A 249 -39.93 11.97 -0.56
N LYS A 250 -39.41 10.97 -1.27
CA LYS A 250 -38.71 9.82 -0.68
C LYS A 250 -37.48 9.48 -1.52
N VAL A 251 -36.33 9.43 -0.87
CA VAL A 251 -35.03 9.05 -1.48
C VAL A 251 -34.36 8.02 -0.60
N LEU A 252 -34.43 6.76 -1.00
CA LEU A 252 -33.84 5.65 -0.23
C LEU A 252 -32.38 5.48 -0.59
N VAL A 253 -31.53 5.48 0.43
CA VAL A 253 -30.10 5.19 0.36
C VAL A 253 -29.74 4.03 1.28
N ASN A 254 -28.83 3.16 0.85
CA ASN A 254 -28.29 2.13 1.74
C ASN A 254 -27.19 2.77 2.59
N GLY A 255 -27.48 2.96 3.89
CA GLY A 255 -26.52 3.67 4.73
C GLY A 255 -26.85 3.64 6.22
N ASN A 256 -25.97 4.27 7.00
CA ASN A 256 -26.17 4.47 8.43
C ASN A 256 -26.83 5.83 8.68
N SER A 257 -27.99 5.83 9.33
CA SER A 257 -28.78 7.06 9.54
C SER A 257 -28.02 8.14 10.32
N THR A 258 -27.22 7.76 11.32
CA THR A 258 -26.42 8.71 12.12
C THR A 258 -25.33 9.39 11.28
N LEU A 259 -24.67 8.63 10.41
CA LEU A 259 -23.63 9.18 9.51
C LEU A 259 -24.24 10.04 8.42
N LEU A 260 -25.38 9.64 7.84
CA LEU A 260 -26.10 10.44 6.85
C LEU A 260 -26.59 11.76 7.45
N MET A 261 -27.17 11.72 8.67
CA MET A 261 -27.52 12.92 9.43
C MET A 261 -26.29 13.82 9.65
N SER A 262 -25.15 13.21 10.02
CA SER A 262 -23.88 13.95 10.23
C SER A 262 -23.39 14.63 8.97
N ILE A 263 -23.53 14.03 7.77
CA ILE A 263 -23.19 14.67 6.49
C ILE A 263 -24.01 15.96 6.30
N ILE A 264 -25.33 15.83 6.37
CA ILE A 264 -26.23 16.98 6.08
C ILE A 264 -26.06 18.06 7.13
N LYS A 265 -25.95 17.69 8.41
CA LYS A 265 -25.80 18.65 9.53
C LYS A 265 -24.48 19.42 9.43
N ASN A 266 -23.35 18.75 9.19
CA ASN A 266 -22.06 19.42 9.07
C ASN A 266 -21.99 20.37 7.88
N LEU A 267 -22.57 20.00 6.73
CA LEU A 267 -22.64 20.89 5.56
C LEU A 267 -23.51 22.11 5.87
N THR A 268 -24.67 21.89 6.53
CA THR A 268 -25.60 22.97 6.91
C THR A 268 -24.98 23.92 7.94
N ASP A 269 -24.35 23.38 9.00
CA ASP A 269 -23.69 24.18 10.04
C ASP A 269 -22.55 25.03 9.45
N ASN A 270 -21.79 24.47 8.49
CA ASN A 270 -20.75 25.22 7.79
C ASN A 270 -21.34 26.34 6.93
N ALA A 271 -22.41 26.09 6.20
CA ALA A 271 -23.08 27.13 5.42
C ALA A 271 -23.56 28.27 6.33
N ILE A 272 -24.21 27.97 7.45
CA ILE A 272 -24.68 28.96 8.43
C ILE A 272 -23.54 29.76 9.07
N ALA A 273 -22.43 29.07 9.40
CA ALA A 273 -21.34 29.71 10.13
C ALA A 273 -20.41 30.55 9.24
N TYR A 274 -20.19 30.13 7.98
CA TYR A 274 -19.07 30.64 7.19
C TYR A 274 -19.47 31.24 5.84
N SER A 275 -20.61 30.85 5.24
CA SER A 275 -20.92 31.29 3.89
C SER A 275 -21.23 32.79 3.78
N GLY A 276 -21.82 33.38 4.81
CA GLY A 276 -22.37 34.73 4.77
C GLY A 276 -23.58 34.84 3.83
N GLY A 277 -24.01 33.73 3.25
CA GLY A 277 -25.21 33.64 2.39
C GLY A 277 -26.50 33.54 3.20
N ARG A 278 -27.63 33.43 2.48
CA ARG A 278 -28.97 33.28 3.09
C ARG A 278 -29.74 32.08 2.57
N ASP A 279 -29.20 31.39 1.56
CA ASP A 279 -29.88 30.27 0.92
C ASP A 279 -28.97 29.06 0.84
N ILE A 280 -29.55 27.92 1.17
CA ILE A 280 -28.97 26.58 0.98
C ILE A 280 -29.84 25.89 -0.09
N PHE A 281 -29.19 25.20 -1.02
CA PHE A 281 -29.86 24.40 -2.05
C PHE A 281 -29.38 22.96 -1.95
N ILE A 282 -30.31 22.03 -1.80
CA ILE A 282 -30.05 20.60 -1.78
C ILE A 282 -30.80 19.95 -2.91
N ARG A 283 -30.11 19.28 -3.83
CA ARG A 283 -30.70 18.72 -5.04
C ARG A 283 -30.27 17.29 -5.23
N LEU A 284 -31.20 16.46 -5.69
CA LEU A 284 -30.88 15.16 -6.26
C LEU A 284 -30.68 15.37 -7.76
N THR A 285 -29.48 15.09 -8.25
CA THR A 285 -29.17 15.08 -9.68
C THR A 285 -29.13 13.65 -10.18
N GLU A 286 -29.31 13.44 -11.48
CA GLU A 286 -29.25 12.10 -12.07
C GLU A 286 -27.91 11.45 -11.75
N GLY A 287 -27.98 10.32 -11.07
CA GLY A 287 -26.86 9.42 -10.79
C GLY A 287 -26.78 8.31 -11.85
N ASN A 288 -26.11 7.24 -11.49
CA ASN A 288 -26.17 5.96 -12.23
C ASN A 288 -27.15 5.01 -11.54
N ASP A 289 -27.37 3.82 -12.12
CA ASP A 289 -28.30 2.81 -11.59
C ASP A 289 -27.96 2.32 -10.17
N ALA A 290 -26.75 2.60 -9.65
CA ALA A 290 -26.29 2.15 -8.34
C ALA A 290 -26.15 3.27 -7.30
N MET A 291 -26.02 4.54 -7.74
CA MET A 291 -25.67 5.67 -6.86
C MET A 291 -26.54 6.89 -7.14
N HIS A 292 -27.07 7.47 -6.08
CA HIS A 292 -27.64 8.81 -6.10
C HIS A 292 -26.53 9.86 -6.10
N THR A 293 -26.65 10.89 -6.91
CA THR A 293 -25.80 12.08 -6.85
C THR A 293 -26.55 13.22 -6.19
N ILE A 294 -26.00 13.72 -5.09
CA ILE A 294 -26.57 14.82 -4.30
C ILE A 294 -25.68 16.05 -4.44
N THR A 295 -26.26 17.21 -4.68
CA THR A 295 -25.57 18.48 -4.61
C THR A 295 -26.11 19.29 -3.43
N PHE A 296 -25.20 19.75 -2.57
CA PHE A 296 -25.45 20.68 -1.49
C PHE A 296 -24.72 21.98 -1.80
N SER A 297 -25.40 23.09 -1.87
CA SER A 297 -24.75 24.38 -2.17
C SER A 297 -25.33 25.55 -1.37
N ASP A 298 -24.50 26.55 -1.13
CA ASP A 298 -24.89 27.83 -0.56
C ASP A 298 -24.72 28.98 -1.59
N ASN A 299 -25.27 30.17 -1.27
CA ASN A 299 -25.11 31.37 -2.05
C ASN A 299 -24.22 32.44 -1.38
N GLY A 300 -23.21 31.98 -0.66
CA GLY A 300 -22.29 32.82 0.08
C GLY A 300 -21.09 33.31 -0.72
N ILE A 301 -20.00 33.61 0.01
CA ILE A 301 -18.79 34.22 -0.56
C ILE A 301 -17.85 33.20 -1.27
N GLY A 302 -18.06 31.89 -1.03
CA GLY A 302 -17.08 30.86 -1.47
C GLY A 302 -15.80 30.88 -0.65
N ILE A 303 -14.76 30.25 -1.18
CA ILE A 303 -13.40 30.20 -0.58
C ILE A 303 -12.34 30.40 -1.67
N ASP A 304 -11.13 30.83 -1.28
CA ASP A 304 -10.01 30.92 -2.22
C ASP A 304 -9.60 29.55 -2.75
N GLU A 305 -9.20 29.48 -4.03
CA GLU A 305 -8.88 28.20 -4.71
C GLU A 305 -7.79 27.40 -4.01
N GLU A 306 -6.82 28.08 -3.37
CA GLU A 306 -5.73 27.42 -2.61
C GLU A 306 -6.25 26.58 -1.44
N HIS A 307 -7.44 26.89 -0.91
CA HIS A 307 -8.02 26.19 0.23
C HIS A 307 -8.90 25.00 -0.19
N ILE A 308 -9.39 24.95 -1.43
CA ILE A 308 -10.35 23.94 -1.90
C ILE A 308 -9.85 22.51 -1.64
N ASN A 309 -8.57 22.25 -1.93
CA ASN A 309 -7.98 20.91 -1.77
C ASN A 309 -7.77 20.52 -0.30
N HIS A 310 -7.77 21.49 0.62
CA HIS A 310 -7.42 21.29 2.02
C HIS A 310 -8.63 21.27 2.97
N ILE A 311 -9.82 21.72 2.53
CA ILE A 311 -10.97 21.89 3.44
C ILE A 311 -11.47 20.57 4.05
N PHE A 312 -11.14 19.42 3.46
CA PHE A 312 -11.43 18.09 4.00
C PHE A 312 -10.37 17.55 4.94
N GLU A 313 -9.23 18.26 5.10
CA GLU A 313 -8.20 17.87 6.05
C GLU A 313 -8.69 18.11 7.49
N ARG A 314 -8.29 17.24 8.40
CA ARG A 314 -8.69 17.32 9.80
C ARG A 314 -8.06 18.54 10.46
N PHE A 315 -8.86 19.29 11.24
CA PHE A 315 -8.47 20.53 11.92
C PHE A 315 -8.07 21.67 10.99
N TYR A 316 -8.25 21.51 9.67
CA TYR A 316 -7.98 22.58 8.74
C TYR A 316 -8.98 23.71 8.90
N ARG A 317 -8.50 24.94 8.84
CA ARG A 317 -9.30 26.16 8.96
C ARG A 317 -8.64 27.28 8.17
N ILE A 318 -9.40 27.95 7.34
CA ILE A 318 -8.94 29.10 6.55
C ILE A 318 -8.55 30.26 7.46
N ASP A 319 -9.36 30.54 8.49
CA ASP A 319 -9.10 31.57 9.51
C ASP A 319 -9.33 30.97 10.91
N ALA A 320 -8.21 30.64 11.57
CA ALA A 320 -8.23 30.05 12.90
C ALA A 320 -8.82 30.98 13.99
N GLY A 321 -8.72 32.30 13.83
CA GLY A 321 -9.24 33.30 14.78
C GLY A 321 -10.76 33.43 14.71
N ARG A 322 -11.32 33.58 13.51
CA ARG A 322 -12.76 33.72 13.26
C ARG A 322 -13.50 32.41 13.55
N SER A 323 -12.90 31.29 13.12
CA SER A 323 -13.51 29.95 13.31
C SER A 323 -13.59 29.55 14.80
N ARG A 324 -12.63 29.98 15.65
CA ARG A 324 -12.71 29.73 17.10
C ARG A 324 -13.86 30.47 17.76
N LYS A 325 -14.14 31.71 17.33
CA LYS A 325 -15.26 32.50 17.86
C LYS A 325 -16.63 31.90 17.46
N LEU A 326 -16.70 31.26 16.28
CA LEU A 326 -17.90 30.61 15.76
C LEU A 326 -18.08 29.17 16.25
N GLY A 327 -17.15 28.64 17.06
CA GLY A 327 -17.28 27.32 17.69
C GLY A 327 -16.86 26.11 16.85
N GLY A 328 -16.35 26.31 15.62
CA GLY A 328 -15.98 25.22 14.74
C GLY A 328 -14.86 24.33 15.32
N THR A 329 -14.95 23.00 15.15
CA THR A 329 -13.92 22.01 15.57
C THR A 329 -12.84 21.82 14.51
N GLY A 330 -13.12 22.11 13.24
CA GLY A 330 -12.28 21.81 12.08
C GLY A 330 -12.34 20.33 11.69
N LEU A 331 -13.28 19.58 12.26
CA LEU A 331 -13.48 18.14 11.96
C LEU A 331 -14.69 17.89 11.07
N GLY A 332 -15.66 18.80 11.00
CA GLY A 332 -16.94 18.59 10.34
C GLY A 332 -16.83 18.15 8.88
N LEU A 333 -16.05 18.85 8.04
CA LEU A 333 -15.89 18.47 6.63
C LEU A 333 -15.09 17.18 6.45
N SER A 334 -14.13 16.89 7.34
CA SER A 334 -13.45 15.61 7.33
C SER A 334 -14.39 14.45 7.71
N ILE A 335 -15.35 14.69 8.62
CA ILE A 335 -16.42 13.74 8.93
C ILE A 335 -17.30 13.50 7.71
N VAL A 336 -17.70 14.57 7.02
CA VAL A 336 -18.49 14.47 5.77
C VAL A 336 -17.79 13.58 4.77
N LYS A 337 -16.52 13.85 4.46
CA LYS A 337 -15.74 13.06 3.50
C LYS A 337 -15.65 11.59 3.92
N ASN A 338 -15.26 11.31 5.17
CA ASN A 338 -15.13 9.94 5.64
C ASN A 338 -16.49 9.20 5.69
N ALA A 339 -17.58 9.89 6.02
CA ALA A 339 -18.92 9.31 6.02
C ALA A 339 -19.40 8.98 4.59
N VAL A 340 -19.13 9.85 3.60
CA VAL A 340 -19.42 9.56 2.18
C VAL A 340 -18.60 8.38 1.69
N LEU A 341 -17.29 8.36 1.97
CA LEU A 341 -16.40 7.24 1.61
C LEU A 341 -16.82 5.93 2.28
N PHE A 342 -17.27 5.97 3.54
CA PHE A 342 -17.81 4.82 4.24
C PHE A 342 -18.99 4.18 3.49
N HIS A 343 -19.85 4.99 2.89
CA HIS A 343 -20.97 4.55 2.07
C HIS A 343 -20.58 4.16 0.63
N GLY A 344 -19.27 4.08 0.31
CA GLY A 344 -18.78 3.76 -1.03
C GLY A 344 -18.97 4.87 -2.06
N GLY A 345 -19.31 6.08 -1.60
CA GLY A 345 -19.46 7.27 -2.43
C GLY A 345 -18.15 8.05 -2.59
N ASP A 346 -18.23 9.14 -3.34
CA ASP A 346 -17.18 10.14 -3.49
C ASP A 346 -17.75 11.54 -3.28
N ILE A 347 -16.88 12.51 -2.90
CA ILE A 347 -17.26 13.89 -2.65
C ILE A 347 -16.26 14.86 -3.25
N GLU A 348 -16.79 15.85 -3.96
CA GLU A 348 -16.06 16.96 -4.56
C GLU A 348 -16.64 18.29 -4.10
N VAL A 349 -15.86 19.37 -4.19
CA VAL A 349 -16.26 20.72 -3.83
C VAL A 349 -15.80 21.72 -4.89
N TYR A 350 -16.63 22.71 -5.15
CA TYR A 350 -16.38 23.73 -6.16
C TYR A 350 -16.89 25.10 -5.69
N ASN A 351 -16.19 26.18 -6.08
CA ASN A 351 -16.75 27.52 -6.05
C ASN A 351 -17.79 27.65 -7.16
N ARG A 352 -18.99 28.13 -6.82
CA ARG A 352 -20.05 28.39 -7.79
C ARG A 352 -19.81 29.71 -8.54
N LYS A 353 -20.06 29.72 -9.83
CA LYS A 353 -19.96 30.95 -10.64
C LYS A 353 -20.89 32.09 -10.15
N ALA A 354 -21.99 31.72 -9.51
CA ALA A 354 -22.97 32.65 -8.95
C ALA A 354 -22.67 33.09 -7.49
N GLY A 355 -21.55 32.66 -6.95
CA GLY A 355 -21.16 32.81 -5.55
C GLY A 355 -21.56 31.62 -4.68
N GLY A 356 -20.79 31.38 -3.61
CA GLY A 356 -20.96 30.28 -2.68
C GLY A 356 -20.20 29.02 -3.06
N LEU A 357 -20.33 27.99 -2.23
CA LEU A 357 -19.74 26.67 -2.42
C LEU A 357 -20.79 25.66 -2.89
N GLU A 358 -20.34 24.66 -3.64
CA GLU A 358 -21.12 23.50 -4.01
C GLU A 358 -20.34 22.23 -3.67
N PHE A 359 -20.94 21.38 -2.84
CA PHE A 359 -20.50 20.04 -2.53
C PHE A 359 -21.33 19.07 -3.36
N LYS A 360 -20.65 18.23 -4.15
CA LYS A 360 -21.26 17.16 -4.93
C LYS A 360 -20.78 15.82 -4.40
N PHE A 361 -21.71 14.98 -3.98
CA PHE A 361 -21.37 13.68 -3.41
C PHE A 361 -22.34 12.58 -3.85
N THR A 362 -21.88 11.34 -3.75
CA THR A 362 -22.67 10.17 -4.16
C THR A 362 -22.96 9.27 -2.97
N LEU A 363 -24.14 8.64 -2.98
CA LEU A 363 -24.59 7.67 -1.98
C LEU A 363 -25.25 6.47 -2.66
N PRO A 364 -25.08 5.24 -2.15
CA PRO A 364 -25.63 4.03 -2.76
C PRO A 364 -27.15 4.00 -2.64
N ILE A 365 -27.81 3.60 -3.73
CA ILE A 365 -29.25 3.38 -3.75
C ILE A 365 -29.58 2.17 -2.90
N ALA A 366 -30.60 2.25 -2.04
CA ALA A 366 -31.11 1.08 -1.37
C ALA A 366 -31.98 0.27 -2.32
N GLU A 367 -31.73 -1.03 -2.41
CA GLU A 367 -32.66 -1.96 -3.04
C GLU A 367 -33.95 -2.02 -2.23
N ASN A 368 -35.10 -1.95 -2.90
CA ASN A 368 -36.44 -1.99 -2.30
C ASN A 368 -36.74 -3.34 -1.65
#